data_e4e01812354f0ce3f340d3a463aebef1
#
_entry.id   e4e01812354f0ce3f340d3a463aebef1
#
_cell.length_a   1.000
_cell.length_b   1.000
_cell.length_c   1.000
_cell.angle_alpha   90.00
_cell.angle_beta   90.00
_cell.angle_gamma   90.00
#
_symmetry.space_group_name_H-M   'P 1'
#
loop_
_entity.id
_entity.type
_entity.pdbx_description
1 polymer ?
#
loop_
_entity_poly.entity_id
_entity_poly.type
_entity_poly.pdbx_seq_one_letter_code
_entity_poly.pdbx_strand_id
1 'polypeptide(L)'
;MENNKNVLSSQIVLKNVKRSDHKFLYELLGERKPIENISHKKMPIYREHVKFVNSRPYSRWYIVNYRNQKVGTIYLTKRNEIGIHIKKGYQGHGLGKYAMNLLIKKNPKKRYLANINPKNKKSIKFFTKQGFKLIQYTYEMIPGNFRHG
;
A
#
# COMPACT_ATOMS: atom_id res chain seq x y z
N MET A 1 -1.74 17.79 -23.10
CA MET A 1 -2.09 17.29 -21.77
C MET A 1 -2.61 15.85 -21.74
N GLU A 2 -3.30 15.40 -22.73
CA GLU A 2 -3.69 13.98 -22.84
C GLU A 2 -2.49 13.05 -23.02
N ASN A 3 -1.42 13.52 -23.64
CA ASN A 3 -0.21 12.73 -23.88
C ASN A 3 0.55 12.34 -22.60
N ASN A 4 0.41 13.10 -21.51
CA ASN A 4 1.13 12.81 -20.25
C ASN A 4 0.54 11.60 -19.50
N LYS A 5 -0.77 11.36 -19.60
CA LYS A 5 -1.42 10.21 -18.95
C LYS A 5 -1.03 8.89 -19.60
N ASN A 6 -0.96 8.88 -20.93
CA ASN A 6 -0.57 7.67 -21.68
C ASN A 6 0.91 7.34 -21.50
N VAL A 7 1.77 8.36 -21.42
CA VAL A 7 3.20 8.19 -21.18
C VAL A 7 3.44 7.61 -19.77
N LEU A 8 2.72 8.10 -18.75
CA LEU A 8 2.80 7.60 -17.39
C LEU A 8 2.44 6.11 -17.29
N SER A 9 1.30 5.71 -17.87
CA SER A 9 0.84 4.32 -17.77
C SER A 9 1.79 3.34 -18.45
N SER A 10 2.40 3.71 -19.59
CA SER A 10 3.32 2.84 -20.32
C SER A 10 4.68 2.68 -19.63
N GLN A 11 5.03 3.57 -18.69
CA GLN A 11 6.31 3.58 -18.00
C GLN A 11 6.26 2.96 -16.61
N ILE A 12 5.09 2.52 -16.17
CA ILE A 12 4.90 1.87 -14.88
C ILE A 12 4.93 0.36 -15.06
N VAL A 13 5.75 -0.31 -14.25
CA VAL A 13 5.87 -1.76 -14.25
C VAL A 13 5.79 -2.24 -12.80
N LEU A 14 5.06 -3.32 -12.57
CA LEU A 14 5.03 -4.02 -11.28
C LEU A 14 6.01 -5.19 -11.35
N LYS A 15 7.00 -5.19 -10.46
CA LYS A 15 7.97 -6.28 -10.35
C LYS A 15 7.80 -6.98 -9.02
N ASN A 16 7.88 -8.31 -9.02
CA ASN A 16 7.79 -9.08 -7.77
C ASN A 16 8.90 -8.67 -6.81
N VAL A 17 8.56 -8.57 -5.52
CA VAL A 17 9.52 -8.28 -4.46
C VAL A 17 10.61 -9.36 -4.42
N LYS A 18 11.88 -8.94 -4.32
CA LYS A 18 13.06 -9.79 -4.22
C LYS A 18 13.90 -9.40 -3.01
N ARG A 19 14.95 -10.17 -2.72
CA ARG A 19 15.88 -9.86 -1.63
C ARG A 19 16.52 -8.48 -1.77
N SER A 20 16.82 -8.05 -2.97
CA SER A 20 17.41 -6.73 -3.23
C SER A 20 16.46 -5.57 -2.91
N ASP A 21 15.19 -5.84 -2.62
CA ASP A 21 14.20 -4.82 -2.32
C ASP A 21 14.00 -4.57 -0.82
N HIS A 22 14.63 -5.34 0.06
CA HIS A 22 14.43 -5.21 1.52
C HIS A 22 14.70 -3.81 2.01
N LYS A 23 15.81 -3.22 1.61
CA LYS A 23 16.20 -1.87 2.04
C LYS A 23 15.21 -0.83 1.57
N PHE A 24 14.80 -0.90 0.31
CA PHE A 24 13.81 0.03 -0.26
C PHE A 24 12.48 -0.04 0.50
N LEU A 25 11.98 -1.26 0.74
CA LEU A 25 10.73 -1.46 1.48
C LEU A 25 10.83 -0.94 2.91
N TYR A 26 11.99 -1.11 3.55
CA TYR A 26 12.22 -0.61 4.89
C TYR A 26 12.20 0.93 4.93
N GLU A 27 12.85 1.56 3.96
CA GLU A 27 12.85 3.01 3.82
C GLU A 27 11.43 3.57 3.58
N LEU A 28 10.63 2.89 2.75
CA LEU A 28 9.23 3.26 2.54
C LEU A 28 8.43 3.17 3.84
N LEU A 29 8.63 2.12 4.62
CA LEU A 29 7.96 1.95 5.90
C LEU A 29 8.28 3.11 6.84
N GLY A 30 9.54 3.59 6.83
CA GLY A 30 9.97 4.73 7.63
C GLY A 30 9.35 6.06 7.23
N GLU A 31 8.83 6.18 6.01
CA GLU A 31 8.14 7.38 5.55
C GLU A 31 6.72 7.52 6.09
N ARG A 32 6.15 6.45 6.65
CA ARG A 32 4.74 6.44 7.06
C ARG A 32 4.50 7.30 8.30
N LYS A 33 3.44 8.11 8.22
CA LYS A 33 2.95 8.90 9.35
C LYS A 33 1.99 8.05 10.19
N PRO A 34 1.78 8.39 11.50
CA PRO A 34 0.85 7.63 12.35
C PRO A 34 -0.56 7.49 11.77
N ILE A 35 -1.07 8.51 11.08
CA ILE A 35 -2.41 8.47 10.47
C ILE A 35 -2.51 7.47 9.31
N GLU A 36 -1.38 7.06 8.75
CA GLU A 36 -1.33 6.08 7.67
C GLU A 36 -1.31 4.64 8.21
N ASN A 37 -1.08 4.46 9.50
CA ASN A 37 -1.02 3.15 10.13
C ASN A 37 -2.41 2.65 10.49
N ILE A 38 -2.68 1.40 10.15
CA ILE A 38 -3.95 0.74 10.46
C ILE A 38 -3.88 0.14 11.87
N SER A 39 -2.69 -0.26 12.30
CA SER A 39 -2.42 -0.77 13.64
C SER A 39 -1.35 0.08 14.30
N HIS A 40 -1.42 0.24 15.64
CA HIS A 40 -0.48 1.05 16.43
C HIS A 40 0.89 0.37 16.60
N LYS A 41 1.45 -0.14 15.53
CA LYS A 41 2.75 -0.80 15.59
C LYS A 41 3.87 0.22 15.42
N LYS A 42 4.85 0.13 16.30
CA LYS A 42 6.11 0.85 16.14
C LYS A 42 6.85 0.30 14.92
N MET A 43 7.68 1.14 14.31
CA MET A 43 8.53 0.70 13.22
C MET A 43 9.43 -0.45 13.69
N PRO A 44 9.44 -1.60 13.02
CA PRO A 44 10.30 -2.72 13.40
C PRO A 44 11.77 -2.40 13.14
N ILE A 45 12.67 -3.10 13.82
CA ILE A 45 14.08 -3.05 13.46
C ILE A 45 14.28 -3.76 12.10
N TYR A 46 15.36 -3.42 11.41
CA TYR A 46 15.61 -3.93 10.05
C TYR A 46 15.59 -5.46 9.97
N ARG A 47 16.18 -6.15 10.96
CA ARG A 47 16.20 -7.61 11.01
C ARG A 47 14.79 -8.21 11.02
N GLU A 48 13.88 -7.65 11.81
CA GLU A 48 12.49 -8.12 11.88
C GLU A 48 11.75 -7.84 10.58
N HIS A 49 12.03 -6.69 9.96
CA HIS A 49 11.44 -6.35 8.66
C HIS A 49 11.87 -7.34 7.57
N VAL A 50 13.15 -7.71 7.55
CA VAL A 50 13.66 -8.71 6.60
C VAL A 50 12.95 -10.05 6.80
N LYS A 51 12.78 -10.49 8.06
CA LYS A 51 12.03 -11.71 8.36
C LYS A 51 10.59 -11.64 7.87
N PHE A 52 9.95 -10.49 8.08
CA PHE A 52 8.58 -10.28 7.62
C PHE A 52 8.48 -10.40 6.10
N VAL A 53 9.36 -9.73 5.37
CA VAL A 53 9.36 -9.80 3.90
C VAL A 53 9.63 -11.23 3.42
N ASN A 54 10.60 -11.92 4.04
CA ASN A 54 10.94 -13.29 3.67
C ASN A 54 9.84 -14.30 3.98
N SER A 55 8.95 -13.99 4.92
CA SER A 55 7.81 -14.87 5.26
C SER A 55 6.74 -14.90 4.19
N ARG A 56 6.83 -14.06 3.17
CA ARG A 56 5.85 -13.91 2.08
C ARG A 56 4.43 -13.72 2.64
N PRO A 57 4.19 -12.62 3.39
CA PRO A 57 2.93 -12.42 4.10
C PRO A 57 1.74 -12.14 3.18
N TYR A 58 2.00 -11.74 1.93
CA TYR A 58 0.95 -11.37 0.97
C TYR A 58 0.88 -12.39 -0.15
N SER A 59 -0.30 -12.54 -0.75
CA SER A 59 -0.46 -13.43 -1.91
C SER A 59 0.29 -12.89 -3.13
N ARG A 60 0.36 -11.57 -3.26
CA ARG A 60 1.18 -10.88 -4.26
C ARG A 60 1.78 -9.63 -3.65
N TRP A 61 3.06 -9.42 -3.91
CA TRP A 61 3.74 -8.22 -3.42
C TRP A 61 4.66 -7.70 -4.52
N TYR A 62 4.43 -6.46 -4.94
CA TYR A 62 5.15 -5.85 -6.05
C TYR A 62 5.87 -4.58 -5.63
N ILE A 63 7.00 -4.34 -6.27
CA ILE A 63 7.64 -3.02 -6.31
C ILE A 63 7.05 -2.27 -7.50
N VAL A 64 6.61 -1.04 -7.28
CA VAL A 64 6.16 -0.16 -8.34
C VAL A 64 7.39 0.51 -8.93
N ASN A 65 7.63 0.25 -10.20
CA ASN A 65 8.74 0.86 -10.96
C ASN A 65 8.18 1.88 -11.92
N TYR A 66 8.80 3.04 -11.96
CA TYR A 66 8.49 4.10 -12.90
C TYR A 66 9.80 4.59 -13.53
N ARG A 67 9.90 4.47 -14.85
CA ARG A 67 11.13 4.79 -15.60
C ARG A 67 12.36 4.09 -15.00
N ASN A 68 12.21 2.80 -14.73
CA ASN A 68 13.26 1.95 -14.15
C ASN A 68 13.71 2.35 -12.73
N GLN A 69 12.93 3.17 -12.03
CA GLN A 69 13.19 3.55 -10.64
C GLN A 69 12.11 2.99 -9.73
N LYS A 70 12.52 2.53 -8.56
CA LYS A 70 11.60 2.06 -7.53
C LYS A 70 10.90 3.28 -6.90
N VAL A 71 9.58 3.39 -7.07
CA VAL A 71 8.82 4.55 -6.59
C VAL A 71 7.75 4.18 -5.58
N GLY A 72 7.55 2.91 -5.29
CA GLY A 72 6.57 2.50 -4.33
C GLY A 72 6.41 1.00 -4.26
N THR A 73 5.40 0.58 -3.52
CA THR A 73 5.02 -0.82 -3.38
C THR A 73 3.51 -0.97 -3.36
N ILE A 74 3.03 -2.10 -3.85
CA ILE A 74 1.62 -2.45 -3.83
C ILE A 74 1.51 -3.96 -3.56
N TYR A 75 0.53 -4.34 -2.74
CA TYR A 75 0.35 -5.75 -2.42
C TYR A 75 -1.12 -6.14 -2.39
N LEU A 76 -1.34 -7.44 -2.50
CA LEU A 76 -2.64 -8.07 -2.37
C LEU A 76 -2.53 -9.15 -1.29
N THR A 77 -3.35 -9.06 -0.25
CA THR A 77 -3.37 -10.07 0.81
C THR A 77 -4.14 -11.32 0.38
N LYS A 78 -4.07 -12.36 1.19
CA LYS A 78 -4.85 -13.58 0.98
C LYS A 78 -6.35 -13.35 1.08
N ARG A 79 -6.78 -12.23 1.68
CA ARG A 79 -8.19 -11.82 1.79
C ARG A 79 -8.60 -10.80 0.73
N ASN A 80 -7.79 -10.63 -0.30
CA ASN A 80 -8.01 -9.66 -1.39
C ASN A 80 -8.00 -8.20 -0.92
N GLU A 81 -7.24 -7.91 0.12
CA GLU A 81 -7.03 -6.55 0.60
C GLU A 81 -5.84 -5.93 -0.14
N ILE A 82 -6.02 -4.73 -0.67
CA ILE A 82 -4.97 -4.00 -1.39
C ILE A 82 -4.33 -2.99 -0.45
N GLY A 83 -2.99 -3.02 -0.37
CA GLY A 83 -2.20 -1.99 0.28
C GLY A 83 -1.26 -1.34 -0.71
N ILE A 84 -1.09 -0.03 -0.62
CA ILE A 84 -0.25 0.73 -1.54
C ILE A 84 0.48 1.85 -0.80
N HIS A 85 1.74 2.05 -1.16
CA HIS A 85 2.53 3.17 -0.66
C HIS A 85 3.40 3.69 -1.79
N ILE A 86 3.20 4.95 -2.17
CA ILE A 86 4.04 5.64 -3.14
C ILE A 86 5.03 6.52 -2.39
N LYS A 87 6.30 6.45 -2.77
CA LYS A 87 7.40 7.19 -2.14
C LYS A 87 7.14 8.69 -2.18
N LYS A 88 7.54 9.40 -1.12
CA LYS A 88 7.53 10.86 -1.10
C LYS A 88 8.25 11.41 -2.33
N GLY A 89 7.72 12.48 -2.90
CA GLY A 89 8.24 13.07 -4.13
C GLY A 89 7.60 12.50 -5.40
N TYR A 90 7.01 11.32 -5.33
CA TYR A 90 6.30 10.70 -6.45
C TYR A 90 4.79 10.67 -6.26
N GLN A 91 4.30 11.15 -5.11
CA GLN A 91 2.87 11.22 -4.82
C GLN A 91 2.21 12.36 -5.60
N GLY A 92 0.90 12.22 -5.85
CA GLY A 92 0.12 13.27 -6.54
C GLY A 92 0.24 13.27 -8.06
N HIS A 93 0.92 12.29 -8.66
CA HIS A 93 1.12 12.19 -10.11
C HIS A 93 0.34 11.07 -10.78
N GLY A 94 -0.60 10.45 -10.06
CA GLY A 94 -1.42 9.37 -10.61
C GLY A 94 -0.76 8.00 -10.62
N LEU A 95 0.44 7.85 -10.06
CA LEU A 95 1.15 6.56 -10.04
C LEU A 95 0.39 5.49 -9.28
N GLY A 96 -0.26 5.85 -8.16
CA GLY A 96 -1.05 4.92 -7.36
C GLY A 96 -2.21 4.33 -8.15
N LYS A 97 -2.92 5.14 -8.91
CA LYS A 97 -4.02 4.70 -9.76
C LYS A 97 -3.56 3.68 -10.80
N TYR A 98 -2.46 3.99 -11.49
CA TYR A 98 -1.94 3.08 -12.52
C TYR A 98 -1.40 1.78 -11.91
N ALA A 99 -0.72 1.86 -10.76
CA ALA A 99 -0.24 0.68 -10.06
C ALA A 99 -1.40 -0.22 -9.64
N MET A 100 -2.48 0.34 -9.11
CA MET A 100 -3.67 -0.41 -8.73
C MET A 100 -4.32 -1.07 -9.95
N ASN A 101 -4.47 -0.34 -11.05
CA ASN A 101 -5.04 -0.90 -12.27
C ASN A 101 -4.23 -2.09 -12.79
N LEU A 102 -2.90 -2.00 -12.72
CA LEU A 102 -2.02 -3.11 -13.12
C LEU A 102 -2.16 -4.31 -12.18
N LEU A 103 -2.24 -4.08 -10.86
CA LEU A 103 -2.42 -5.16 -9.89
C LEU A 103 -3.75 -5.89 -10.16
N ILE A 104 -4.83 -5.15 -10.36
CA ILE A 104 -6.16 -5.71 -10.64
C ILE A 104 -6.14 -6.50 -11.95
N LYS A 105 -5.51 -5.97 -12.98
CA LYS A 105 -5.40 -6.65 -14.27
C LYS A 105 -4.60 -7.94 -14.16
N LYS A 106 -3.52 -7.95 -13.37
CA LYS A 106 -2.69 -9.14 -13.16
C LYS A 106 -3.36 -10.18 -12.24
N ASN A 107 -4.24 -9.75 -11.36
CA ASN A 107 -4.85 -10.59 -10.33
C ASN A 107 -6.36 -10.34 -10.30
N PRO A 108 -7.11 -10.79 -11.32
CA PRO A 108 -8.57 -10.56 -11.34
C PRO A 108 -9.26 -11.33 -10.22
N LYS A 109 -10.08 -10.61 -9.45
CA LYS A 109 -10.89 -11.14 -8.35
C LYS A 109 -12.30 -10.58 -8.45
N LYS A 110 -13.25 -11.25 -7.83
CA LYS A 110 -14.64 -10.77 -7.80
C LYS A 110 -14.79 -9.51 -6.94
N ARG A 111 -13.86 -9.29 -6.00
CA ARG A 111 -13.96 -8.19 -5.05
C ARG A 111 -12.57 -7.89 -4.48
N TYR A 112 -12.32 -6.62 -4.23
CA TYR A 112 -11.11 -6.14 -3.56
C TYR A 112 -11.51 -5.32 -2.34
N LEU A 113 -10.70 -5.38 -1.30
CA LEU A 113 -10.88 -4.64 -0.06
C LEU A 113 -9.71 -3.69 0.16
N ALA A 114 -9.90 -2.68 0.98
CA ALA A 114 -8.83 -1.81 1.43
C ALA A 114 -9.09 -1.44 2.89
N ASN A 115 -8.07 -1.53 3.72
CA ASN A 115 -8.14 -1.11 5.12
C ASN A 115 -7.47 0.26 5.24
N ILE A 116 -8.22 1.24 5.75
CA ILE A 116 -7.76 2.62 5.79
C ILE A 116 -7.98 3.17 7.19
N ASN A 117 -6.96 3.84 7.75
CA ASN A 117 -7.13 4.59 8.99
C ASN A 117 -8.18 5.69 8.73
N PRO A 118 -9.23 5.80 9.59
CA PRO A 118 -10.29 6.80 9.36
C PRO A 118 -9.80 8.25 9.37
N LYS A 119 -8.62 8.52 9.91
CA LYS A 119 -8.00 9.85 9.88
C LYS A 119 -7.21 10.11 8.60
N ASN A 120 -6.95 9.07 7.80
CA ASN A 120 -6.21 9.19 6.54
C ASN A 120 -7.13 9.60 5.39
N LYS A 121 -7.46 10.88 5.33
CA LYS A 121 -8.40 11.42 4.35
C LYS A 121 -7.90 11.29 2.90
N LYS A 122 -6.59 11.37 2.70
CA LYS A 122 -5.99 11.20 1.36
C LYS A 122 -6.27 9.81 0.81
N SER A 123 -6.05 8.77 1.62
CA SER A 123 -6.32 7.39 1.21
C SER A 123 -7.80 7.13 0.99
N ILE A 124 -8.66 7.65 1.87
CA ILE A 124 -10.12 7.54 1.70
C ILE A 124 -10.53 8.13 0.35
N LYS A 125 -10.05 9.33 0.04
CA LYS A 125 -10.34 9.98 -1.23
C LYS A 125 -9.80 9.18 -2.42
N PHE A 126 -8.58 8.67 -2.30
CA PHE A 126 -7.95 7.86 -3.36
C PHE A 126 -8.79 6.61 -3.65
N PHE A 127 -9.08 5.81 -2.62
CA PHE A 127 -9.82 4.55 -2.80
C PHE A 127 -11.26 4.78 -3.25
N THR A 128 -11.95 5.80 -2.73
CA THR A 128 -13.31 6.10 -3.18
C THR A 128 -13.35 6.52 -4.65
N LYS A 129 -12.36 7.27 -5.12
CA LYS A 129 -12.24 7.60 -6.55
C LYS A 129 -12.02 6.36 -7.42
N GLN A 130 -11.42 5.32 -6.86
CA GLN A 130 -11.20 4.06 -7.59
C GLN A 130 -12.41 3.13 -7.52
N GLY A 131 -13.50 3.56 -6.92
CA GLY A 131 -14.74 2.78 -6.85
C GLY A 131 -14.94 1.99 -5.56
N PHE A 132 -14.05 2.15 -4.57
CA PHE A 132 -14.23 1.50 -3.27
C PHE A 132 -15.31 2.23 -2.47
N LYS A 133 -16.09 1.46 -1.70
CA LYS A 133 -17.14 1.98 -0.82
C LYS A 133 -16.90 1.48 0.60
N LEU A 134 -17.24 2.31 1.59
CA LEU A 134 -17.19 1.88 2.98
C LEU A 134 -18.22 0.78 3.22
N ILE A 135 -17.76 -0.37 3.76
CA ILE A 135 -18.64 -1.52 4.01
C ILE A 135 -18.76 -1.90 5.47
N GLN A 136 -17.82 -1.45 6.33
CA GLN A 136 -17.84 -1.80 7.74
C GLN A 136 -16.99 -0.83 8.55
N TYR A 137 -17.25 -0.76 9.87
CA TYR A 137 -16.38 -0.09 10.83
C TYR A 137 -15.68 -1.17 11.67
N THR A 138 -14.41 -0.96 11.98
CA THR A 138 -13.65 -1.81 12.89
C THR A 138 -13.30 -1.02 14.13
N TYR A 139 -13.72 -1.50 15.29
CA TYR A 139 -13.44 -0.87 16.58
C TYR A 139 -12.48 -1.72 17.39
N GLU A 140 -11.58 -1.05 18.10
CA GLU A 140 -10.60 -1.73 18.95
C GLU A 140 -10.89 -1.40 20.42
N MET A 141 -10.76 -2.41 21.28
CA MET A 141 -10.81 -2.22 22.72
C MET A 141 -9.61 -2.92 23.33
N ILE A 142 -8.82 -2.18 24.10
CA ILE A 142 -7.69 -2.73 24.83
C ILE A 142 -8.08 -2.80 26.30
N PRO A 143 -8.18 -4.01 26.91
CA PRO A 143 -8.76 -4.17 28.25
C PRO A 143 -8.13 -3.30 29.36
N GLY A 144 -6.85 -2.98 29.25
CA GLY A 144 -6.17 -2.14 30.24
C GLY A 144 -6.67 -0.69 30.30
N ASN A 145 -7.38 -0.21 29.27
CA ASN A 145 -7.86 1.17 29.18
C ASN A 145 -9.23 1.41 29.82
N PHE A 146 -9.85 0.37 30.39
CA PHE A 146 -11.21 0.44 30.93
C PHE A 146 -11.30 0.86 32.40
N ARG A 147 -10.19 1.05 33.08
CA ARG A 147 -10.16 1.20 34.54
C ARG A 147 -10.56 2.57 35.07
N HIS A 148 -10.88 3.55 34.24
CA HIS A 148 -11.13 4.93 34.64
C HIS A 148 -12.41 5.52 34.04
N GLY A 149 -13.33 4.65 33.67
CA GLY A 149 -14.66 5.09 33.21
C GLY A 149 -15.54 5.49 34.33
#